data_e35e5cf9b044091f756a7a202513d533
#
_entry.id   e35e5cf9b044091f756a7a202513d533
#
_cell.length_a   1.000
_cell.length_b   1.000
_cell.length_c   1.000
_cell.angle_alpha   90.00
_cell.angle_beta   90.00
_cell.angle_gamma   90.00
#
_symmetry.space_group_name_H-M   'P 1'
#
loop_
_entity.id
_entity.type
_entity.pdbx_description
1 polymer ?
#
loop_
_entity_poly.entity_id
_entity_poly.type
_entity_poly.pdbx_seq_one_letter_code
_entity_poly.pdbx_strand_id
1 'polypeptide(L)'
;MRIKALLLSALLVATAGMFSCRAQKPEIQSQWNGAKVAFLGDSITDEGQLKSQDIYWNQLVKILGIKPFCYGISGHTTYDILGQAEKLNAEHGQDVDAILIFIGTNDFNAAFPLGEWFEEGQATVNRNGVMTVLKRRTPVMEGHATRAYINKFMAYLKHNYPTKQVILLTPIHRAYFNCASDNIQPDENLANPLGLFINDYIKVIKETADVWAVPVIDLASICGLYPLEPEHARYFREDGMNVKYTPEEAAAAKAGTEQALEHHDLLHPNTAGHLRMAYALAYQLLGYPAHF
;
A
#
# COMPACT_ATOMS: atom_id res chain seq x y z
N MET A 1 -26.04 -11.62 84.25
CA MET A 1 -24.86 -11.65 83.38
C MET A 1 -25.26 -11.20 81.99
N ARG A 2 -24.79 -10.04 81.57
CA ARG A 2 -25.15 -9.42 80.28
C ARG A 2 -24.02 -9.68 79.31
N ILE A 3 -24.31 -10.37 78.20
CA ILE A 3 -23.38 -10.57 77.10
C ILE A 3 -23.68 -9.53 76.03
N LYS A 4 -22.76 -8.63 75.77
CA LYS A 4 -22.82 -7.61 74.71
C LYS A 4 -22.44 -8.25 73.40
N ALA A 5 -23.31 -8.21 72.42
CA ALA A 5 -22.99 -8.55 71.05
C ALA A 5 -22.29 -7.36 70.38
N LEU A 6 -21.09 -7.56 69.84
CA LEU A 6 -20.38 -6.60 69.00
C LEU A 6 -20.80 -6.87 67.54
N LEU A 7 -21.49 -5.93 66.95
CA LEU A 7 -21.72 -5.90 65.51
C LEU A 7 -20.47 -5.32 64.80
N LEU A 8 -19.78 -6.15 64.04
CA LEU A 8 -18.68 -5.75 63.19
C LEU A 8 -19.25 -5.42 61.79
N SER A 9 -19.37 -4.12 61.51
CA SER A 9 -19.75 -3.66 60.18
C SER A 9 -18.56 -3.72 59.23
N ALA A 10 -18.55 -4.69 58.36
CA ALA A 10 -17.58 -4.76 57.26
C ALA A 10 -17.94 -3.76 56.16
N LEU A 11 -17.22 -2.67 56.07
CA LEU A 11 -17.31 -1.67 55.00
C LEU A 11 -16.61 -2.22 53.76
N LEU A 12 -17.38 -2.74 52.83
CA LEU A 12 -16.86 -3.18 51.50
C LEU A 12 -16.60 -1.93 50.68
N VAL A 13 -15.36 -1.48 50.59
CA VAL A 13 -14.92 -0.45 49.66
C VAL A 13 -14.75 -1.11 48.30
N ALA A 14 -15.79 -1.00 47.46
CA ALA A 14 -15.69 -1.34 46.04
C ALA A 14 -14.80 -0.29 45.31
N THR A 15 -13.51 -0.56 45.19
CA THR A 15 -12.65 0.19 44.29
C THR A 15 -13.03 -0.18 42.88
N ALA A 16 -13.94 0.58 42.27
CA ALA A 16 -14.14 0.57 40.82
C ALA A 16 -12.82 1.06 40.20
N GLY A 17 -11.99 0.12 39.78
CA GLY A 17 -10.83 0.41 38.96
C GLY A 17 -11.33 1.01 37.65
N MET A 18 -11.33 2.34 37.55
CA MET A 18 -11.41 3.02 36.27
C MET A 18 -10.16 2.64 35.48
N PHE A 19 -10.25 1.63 34.64
CA PHE A 19 -9.32 1.44 33.54
C PHE A 19 -9.49 2.65 32.62
N SER A 20 -8.78 3.73 32.95
CA SER A 20 -8.56 4.81 31.99
C SER A 20 -7.79 4.21 30.83
N CYS A 21 -8.50 3.96 29.73
CA CYS A 21 -7.87 3.63 28.47
C CYS A 21 -7.13 4.89 28.02
N ARG A 22 -5.92 5.07 28.58
CA ARG A 22 -5.05 6.18 28.23
C ARG A 22 -4.64 5.92 26.78
N ALA A 23 -5.19 6.69 25.85
CA ALA A 23 -4.78 6.61 24.47
C ALA A 23 -3.25 6.64 24.42
N GLN A 24 -2.67 5.59 23.82
CA GLN A 24 -1.22 5.47 23.74
C GLN A 24 -0.70 6.67 22.93
N LYS A 25 0.24 7.42 23.50
CA LYS A 25 0.85 8.53 22.77
C LYS A 25 1.61 7.96 21.58
N PRO A 26 1.53 8.60 20.39
CA PRO A 26 2.30 8.17 19.25
C PRO A 26 3.80 8.23 19.56
N GLU A 27 4.56 7.30 19.01
CA GLU A 27 6.00 7.20 19.20
C GLU A 27 6.72 8.45 18.67
N ILE A 28 6.26 8.96 17.54
CA ILE A 28 6.76 10.19 16.93
C ILE A 28 5.69 11.28 16.99
N GLN A 29 6.00 12.40 17.63
CA GLN A 29 5.12 13.57 17.63
C GLN A 29 5.29 14.34 16.33
N SER A 30 4.21 14.48 15.55
CA SER A 30 4.24 15.13 14.25
C SER A 30 2.89 15.71 13.87
N GLN A 31 2.84 16.45 12.76
CA GLN A 31 1.62 16.96 12.11
C GLN A 31 0.67 15.83 11.66
N TRP A 32 1.16 14.59 11.58
CA TRP A 32 0.36 13.42 11.21
C TRP A 32 -0.48 12.87 12.38
N ASN A 33 -0.21 13.30 13.61
CA ASN A 33 -0.95 12.83 14.78
C ASN A 33 -2.43 13.26 14.70
N GLY A 34 -3.32 12.27 14.64
CA GLY A 34 -4.76 12.47 14.48
C GLY A 34 -5.23 12.63 13.04
N ALA A 35 -4.31 12.74 12.06
CA ALA A 35 -4.65 12.84 10.65
C ALA A 35 -5.44 11.62 10.17
N LYS A 36 -6.48 11.83 9.38
CA LYS A 36 -7.30 10.81 8.74
C LYS A 36 -6.67 10.44 7.41
N VAL A 37 -6.15 9.22 7.33
CA VAL A 37 -5.36 8.77 6.18
C VAL A 37 -6.03 7.57 5.53
N ALA A 38 -6.38 7.72 4.25
CA ALA A 38 -6.87 6.61 3.43
C ALA A 38 -5.69 5.85 2.82
N PHE A 39 -5.77 4.52 2.85
CA PHE A 39 -4.80 3.61 2.26
C PHE A 39 -5.48 2.79 1.17
N LEU A 40 -5.11 3.08 -0.07
CA LEU A 40 -5.53 2.35 -1.25
C LEU A 40 -4.41 1.42 -1.69
N GLY A 41 -4.75 0.25 -2.21
CA GLY A 41 -3.72 -0.67 -2.64
C GLY A 41 -4.19 -2.12 -2.84
N ASP A 42 -3.21 -3.00 -2.81
CA ASP A 42 -3.36 -4.43 -3.03
C ASP A 42 -3.32 -5.25 -1.72
N SER A 43 -2.89 -6.53 -1.82
CA SER A 43 -2.78 -7.46 -0.69
C SER A 43 -1.85 -6.99 0.43
N ILE A 44 -0.83 -6.19 0.14
CA ILE A 44 0.10 -5.67 1.15
C ILE A 44 -0.58 -4.58 2.01
N THR A 45 -1.65 -3.98 1.48
CA THR A 45 -2.47 -2.97 2.18
C THR A 45 -3.76 -3.56 2.78
N ASP A 46 -4.23 -4.71 2.31
CA ASP A 46 -5.51 -5.33 2.64
C ASP A 46 -5.69 -5.55 4.16
N GLU A 47 -6.74 -4.97 4.73
CA GLU A 47 -7.10 -5.12 6.15
C GLU A 47 -7.31 -6.59 6.56
N GLY A 48 -7.74 -7.44 5.65
CA GLY A 48 -7.89 -8.88 5.88
C GLY A 48 -6.60 -9.55 6.37
N GLN A 49 -5.44 -8.98 6.07
CA GLN A 49 -4.14 -9.48 6.49
C GLN A 49 -3.86 -9.25 8.00
N LEU A 50 -4.56 -8.32 8.66
CA LEU A 50 -4.42 -8.08 10.11
C LEU A 50 -4.73 -9.30 10.97
N LYS A 51 -5.43 -10.30 10.44
CA LYS A 51 -5.70 -11.56 11.16
C LYS A 51 -4.44 -12.35 11.49
N SER A 52 -3.40 -12.19 10.70
CA SER A 52 -2.13 -12.92 10.82
C SER A 52 -0.91 -12.03 11.01
N GLN A 53 -1.01 -10.74 10.67
CA GLN A 53 0.13 -9.83 10.62
C GLN A 53 -0.26 -8.41 11.05
N ASP A 54 0.70 -7.69 11.63
CA ASP A 54 0.55 -6.27 11.93
C ASP A 54 1.12 -5.46 10.74
N ILE A 55 0.25 -5.07 9.84
CA ILE A 55 0.62 -4.46 8.54
C ILE A 55 1.06 -2.99 8.67
N TYR A 56 1.75 -2.47 7.66
CA TYR A 56 2.48 -1.21 7.71
C TYR A 56 1.62 0.00 8.13
N TRP A 57 0.40 0.13 7.61
CA TRP A 57 -0.44 1.26 7.98
C TRP A 57 -0.97 1.16 9.43
N ASN A 58 -1.19 -0.05 9.96
CA ASN A 58 -1.53 -0.25 11.37
C ASN A 58 -0.33 0.05 12.28
N GLN A 59 0.89 -0.23 11.84
CA GLN A 59 2.10 0.23 12.52
C GLN A 59 2.22 1.76 12.53
N LEU A 60 1.83 2.45 11.43
CA LEU A 60 1.81 3.92 11.38
C LEU A 60 0.83 4.52 12.40
N VAL A 61 -0.26 3.84 12.75
CA VAL A 61 -1.14 4.26 13.86
C VAL A 61 -0.34 4.38 15.16
N LYS A 62 0.52 3.41 15.44
CA LYS A 62 1.35 3.39 16.65
C LYS A 62 2.48 4.42 16.59
N ILE A 63 3.12 4.55 15.44
CA ILE A 63 4.29 5.41 15.23
C ILE A 63 3.90 6.88 15.14
N LEU A 64 2.88 7.24 14.36
CA LEU A 64 2.50 8.62 14.05
C LEU A 64 1.17 9.06 14.66
N GLY A 65 0.35 8.12 15.16
CA GLY A 65 -0.97 8.44 15.72
C GLY A 65 -2.03 8.78 14.67
N ILE A 66 -1.90 8.31 13.43
CA ILE A 66 -2.88 8.51 12.36
C ILE A 66 -4.19 7.77 12.63
N LYS A 67 -5.26 8.15 11.93
CA LYS A 67 -6.56 7.46 11.88
C LYS A 67 -6.72 6.85 10.49
N PRO A 68 -6.56 5.53 10.32
CA PRO A 68 -6.55 4.91 9.02
C PRO A 68 -7.96 4.63 8.49
N PHE A 69 -8.13 4.74 7.17
CA PHE A 69 -9.23 4.16 6.39
C PHE A 69 -8.60 3.23 5.35
N CYS A 70 -8.85 1.93 5.45
CA CYS A 70 -8.23 0.95 4.58
C CYS A 70 -9.18 0.53 3.46
N TYR A 71 -8.69 0.59 2.22
CA TYR A 71 -9.40 0.18 0.99
C TYR A 71 -8.61 -0.85 0.18
N GLY A 72 -7.43 -1.25 0.65
CA GLY A 72 -6.61 -2.26 0.00
C GLY A 72 -7.35 -3.59 -0.15
N ILE A 73 -7.23 -4.24 -1.30
CA ILE A 73 -7.84 -5.53 -1.61
C ILE A 73 -6.81 -6.42 -2.29
N SER A 74 -6.68 -7.65 -1.81
CA SER A 74 -5.75 -8.64 -2.37
C SER A 74 -5.97 -8.85 -3.86
N GLY A 75 -4.88 -8.84 -4.64
CA GLY A 75 -4.90 -9.03 -6.10
C GLY A 75 -5.19 -7.77 -6.92
N HIS A 76 -5.57 -6.65 -6.29
CA HIS A 76 -5.87 -5.41 -7.02
C HIS A 76 -4.63 -4.86 -7.74
N THR A 77 -4.89 -4.22 -8.88
CA THR A 77 -3.94 -3.59 -9.80
C THR A 77 -4.22 -2.09 -9.92
N THR A 78 -3.45 -1.35 -10.70
CA THR A 78 -3.72 0.07 -10.99
C THR A 78 -5.12 0.30 -11.58
N TYR A 79 -5.68 -0.68 -12.29
CA TYR A 79 -7.06 -0.65 -12.80
C TYR A 79 -8.09 -0.46 -11.68
N ASP A 80 -7.88 -1.10 -10.54
CA ASP A 80 -8.86 -1.19 -9.45
C ASP A 80 -8.84 0.03 -8.51
N ILE A 81 -7.76 0.83 -8.54
CA ILE A 81 -7.58 1.98 -7.63
C ILE A 81 -8.68 3.04 -7.81
N LEU A 82 -9.17 3.24 -9.03
CA LEU A 82 -10.30 4.16 -9.25
C LEU A 82 -11.53 3.75 -8.42
N GLY A 83 -11.90 2.48 -8.44
CA GLY A 83 -13.04 1.98 -7.65
C GLY A 83 -12.83 2.12 -6.14
N GLN A 84 -11.59 1.93 -5.65
CA GLN A 84 -11.26 2.19 -4.24
C GLN A 84 -11.38 3.68 -3.89
N ALA A 85 -10.96 4.58 -4.79
CA ALA A 85 -11.08 6.03 -4.60
C ALA A 85 -12.54 6.50 -4.64
N GLU A 86 -13.37 5.92 -5.51
CA GLU A 86 -14.81 6.17 -5.56
C GLU A 86 -15.50 5.73 -4.28
N LYS A 87 -15.14 4.55 -3.76
CA LYS A 87 -15.64 4.05 -2.48
C LYS A 87 -15.25 4.94 -1.32
N LEU A 88 -13.98 5.38 -1.25
CA LEU A 88 -13.51 6.36 -0.27
C LEU A 88 -14.36 7.64 -0.31
N ASN A 89 -14.61 8.15 -1.51
CA ASN A 89 -15.40 9.38 -1.66
C ASN A 89 -16.87 9.19 -1.23
N ALA A 90 -17.45 8.04 -1.53
CA ALA A 90 -18.82 7.71 -1.13
C ALA A 90 -18.98 7.56 0.40
N GLU A 91 -17.97 7.02 1.08
CA GLU A 91 -18.02 6.72 2.52
C GLU A 91 -17.59 7.91 3.39
N HIS A 92 -16.59 8.69 2.96
CA HIS A 92 -15.98 9.74 3.76
C HIS A 92 -16.01 11.13 3.11
N GLY A 93 -16.23 11.25 1.80
CA GLY A 93 -16.23 12.54 1.10
C GLY A 93 -14.93 13.31 1.37
N GLN A 94 -15.05 14.53 1.89
CA GLN A 94 -13.91 15.38 2.23
C GLN A 94 -13.32 15.11 3.63
N ASP A 95 -13.89 14.18 4.39
CA ASP A 95 -13.45 13.85 5.75
C ASP A 95 -12.21 12.94 5.77
N VAL A 96 -11.22 13.29 4.98
CA VAL A 96 -9.90 12.66 4.86
C VAL A 96 -8.84 13.75 4.74
N ASP A 97 -7.67 13.57 5.33
CA ASP A 97 -6.56 14.53 5.25
C ASP A 97 -5.54 14.13 4.19
N ALA A 98 -5.27 12.84 4.05
CA ALA A 98 -4.31 12.33 3.08
C ALA A 98 -4.76 10.98 2.49
N ILE A 99 -4.28 10.69 1.27
CA ILE A 99 -4.53 9.46 0.54
C ILE A 99 -3.16 8.87 0.13
N LEU A 100 -2.84 7.69 0.61
CA LEU A 100 -1.64 6.95 0.28
C LEU A 100 -2.00 5.76 -0.62
N ILE A 101 -1.29 5.59 -1.73
CA ILE A 101 -1.59 4.56 -2.75
C ILE A 101 -0.37 3.66 -2.93
N PHE A 102 -0.48 2.39 -2.54
CA PHE A 102 0.55 1.37 -2.68
C PHE A 102 0.10 0.31 -3.68
N ILE A 103 0.67 0.32 -4.90
CA ILE A 103 0.17 -0.50 -6.02
C ILE A 103 1.28 -0.74 -7.06
N GLY A 104 1.11 -1.75 -7.93
CA GLY A 104 1.96 -2.02 -9.09
C GLY A 104 2.58 -3.41 -9.14
N THR A 105 2.65 -4.12 -8.01
CA THR A 105 3.13 -5.50 -7.96
C THR A 105 2.27 -6.44 -8.80
N ASN A 106 0.96 -6.31 -8.71
CA ASN A 106 0.03 -7.14 -9.47
C ASN A 106 -0.07 -6.76 -10.95
N ASP A 107 0.22 -5.49 -11.29
CA ASP A 107 0.38 -5.08 -12.69
C ASP A 107 1.54 -5.82 -13.36
N PHE A 108 2.66 -5.99 -12.64
CA PHE A 108 3.78 -6.80 -13.09
C PHE A 108 3.39 -8.26 -13.25
N ASN A 109 2.72 -8.87 -12.25
CA ASN A 109 2.28 -10.26 -12.28
C ASN A 109 1.30 -10.53 -13.42
N ALA A 110 0.35 -9.62 -13.64
CA ALA A 110 -0.66 -9.70 -14.69
C ALA A 110 -0.14 -9.28 -16.08
N ALA A 111 1.14 -8.88 -16.15
CA ALA A 111 1.77 -8.41 -17.38
C ALA A 111 0.98 -7.26 -18.05
N PHE A 112 0.58 -6.24 -17.30
CA PHE A 112 -0.07 -5.08 -17.89
C PHE A 112 0.92 -4.32 -18.78
N PRO A 113 0.54 -3.93 -20.01
CA PRO A 113 1.32 -3.00 -20.80
C PRO A 113 1.53 -1.68 -20.05
N LEU A 114 2.71 -1.08 -20.19
CA LEU A 114 2.96 0.20 -19.51
C LEU A 114 2.16 1.34 -20.15
N GLY A 115 1.98 1.34 -21.47
CA GLY A 115 1.27 2.38 -22.22
C GLY A 115 2.02 3.72 -22.25
N GLU A 116 1.31 4.77 -22.65
CA GLU A 116 1.83 6.14 -22.73
C GLU A 116 1.09 7.07 -21.77
N TRP A 117 1.78 8.09 -21.26
CA TRP A 117 1.16 9.10 -20.42
C TRP A 117 0.26 10.05 -21.19
N PHE A 118 0.67 10.40 -22.42
CA PHE A 118 0.03 11.43 -23.23
C PHE A 118 -0.07 11.03 -24.68
N GLU A 119 -1.15 11.46 -25.31
CA GLU A 119 -1.24 11.59 -26.74
C GLU A 119 -0.79 12.99 -27.15
N GLU A 120 -0.04 13.10 -28.26
CA GLU A 120 0.37 14.37 -28.83
C GLU A 120 -0.54 14.74 -30.01
N GLY A 121 -1.06 15.94 -29.97
CA GLY A 121 -1.87 16.53 -31.02
C GLY A 121 -1.49 17.99 -31.26
N GLN A 122 -2.38 18.73 -31.92
CA GLN A 122 -2.23 20.17 -32.13
C GLN A 122 -3.46 20.91 -31.57
N ALA A 123 -3.23 22.13 -31.12
CA ALA A 123 -4.29 23.05 -30.70
C ALA A 123 -3.97 24.47 -31.16
N THR A 124 -4.99 25.17 -31.66
CA THR A 124 -4.90 26.60 -31.99
C THR A 124 -5.26 27.39 -30.74
N VAL A 125 -4.34 28.18 -30.26
CA VAL A 125 -4.49 28.99 -29.04
C VAL A 125 -4.12 30.44 -29.29
N ASN A 126 -4.72 31.36 -28.53
CA ASN A 126 -4.32 32.74 -28.55
C ASN A 126 -3.02 32.91 -27.72
N ARG A 127 -1.94 33.31 -28.37
CA ARG A 127 -0.67 33.62 -27.72
C ARG A 127 -0.34 35.12 -27.98
N ASN A 128 -0.50 35.93 -26.94
CA ASN A 128 -0.25 37.38 -27.01
C ASN A 128 -1.05 38.09 -28.12
N GLY A 129 -2.31 37.72 -28.32
CA GLY A 129 -3.16 38.32 -29.35
C GLY A 129 -3.05 37.67 -30.74
N VAL A 130 -2.17 36.69 -30.94
CA VAL A 130 -1.96 35.99 -32.22
C VAL A 130 -2.43 34.54 -32.09
N MET A 131 -3.30 34.11 -32.99
CA MET A 131 -3.72 32.71 -33.09
C MET A 131 -2.56 31.85 -33.59
N THR A 132 -2.09 30.94 -32.76
CA THR A 132 -0.89 30.12 -33.00
C THR A 132 -1.22 28.65 -32.86
N VAL A 133 -0.74 27.81 -33.77
CA VAL A 133 -0.86 26.36 -33.65
C VAL A 133 0.32 25.82 -32.85
N LEU A 134 0.03 25.16 -31.74
CA LEU A 134 1.04 24.58 -30.86
C LEU A 134 0.79 23.07 -30.69
N LYS A 135 1.85 22.32 -30.37
CA LYS A 135 1.71 20.95 -29.89
C LYS A 135 0.95 20.93 -28.57
N ARG A 136 0.01 20.01 -28.45
CA ARG A 136 -0.76 19.77 -27.23
C ARG A 136 -0.58 18.33 -26.78
N ARG A 137 -0.40 18.14 -25.49
CA ARG A 137 -0.48 16.84 -24.83
C ARG A 137 -1.87 16.69 -24.19
N THR A 138 -2.44 15.49 -24.33
CA THR A 138 -3.68 15.09 -23.66
C THR A 138 -3.40 13.78 -22.92
N PRO A 139 -3.70 13.67 -21.60
CA PRO A 139 -3.52 12.43 -20.87
C PRO A 139 -4.27 11.28 -21.53
N VAL A 140 -3.63 10.13 -21.69
CA VAL A 140 -4.27 8.92 -22.18
C VAL A 140 -5.17 8.38 -21.06
N MET A 141 -6.48 8.37 -21.30
CA MET A 141 -7.48 7.95 -20.30
C MET A 141 -8.09 6.60 -20.64
N GLU A 142 -7.88 6.09 -21.85
CA GLU A 142 -8.47 4.85 -22.34
C GLU A 142 -7.40 3.81 -22.66
N GLY A 143 -7.82 2.55 -22.74
CA GLY A 143 -6.95 1.42 -23.03
C GLY A 143 -6.57 0.62 -21.78
N HIS A 144 -6.04 -0.57 -22.04
CA HIS A 144 -5.57 -1.51 -21.00
C HIS A 144 -4.07 -1.32 -20.80
N ALA A 145 -3.70 -0.32 -19.98
CA ALA A 145 -2.30 -0.01 -19.68
C ALA A 145 -2.14 0.69 -18.33
N THR A 146 -1.03 0.44 -17.66
CA THR A 146 -0.73 0.96 -16.33
C THR A 146 -0.82 2.50 -16.28
N ARG A 147 -0.20 3.21 -17.24
CA ARG A 147 -0.23 4.69 -17.29
C ARG A 147 -1.63 5.25 -17.52
N ALA A 148 -2.44 4.59 -18.36
CA ALA A 148 -3.84 5.02 -18.58
C ALA A 148 -4.68 4.89 -17.30
N TYR A 149 -4.50 3.81 -16.55
CA TYR A 149 -5.21 3.61 -15.28
C TYR A 149 -4.75 4.60 -14.22
N ILE A 150 -3.45 4.89 -14.14
CA ILE A 150 -2.93 5.93 -13.25
C ILE A 150 -3.52 7.28 -13.62
N ASN A 151 -3.57 7.64 -14.89
CA ASN A 151 -4.20 8.89 -15.34
C ASN A 151 -5.66 8.97 -14.91
N LYS A 152 -6.44 7.88 -15.05
CA LYS A 152 -7.85 7.83 -14.64
C LYS A 152 -8.03 8.10 -13.14
N PHE A 153 -7.36 7.34 -12.28
CA PHE A 153 -7.56 7.53 -10.85
C PHE A 153 -6.95 8.84 -10.35
N MET A 154 -5.82 9.30 -10.92
CA MET A 154 -5.24 10.60 -10.56
C MET A 154 -6.12 11.77 -10.97
N ALA A 155 -6.73 11.73 -12.16
CA ALA A 155 -7.70 12.74 -12.57
C ALA A 155 -8.89 12.80 -11.61
N TYR A 156 -9.42 11.63 -11.21
CA TYR A 156 -10.49 11.52 -10.22
C TYR A 156 -10.09 12.12 -8.87
N LEU A 157 -8.91 11.75 -8.36
CA LEU A 157 -8.41 12.23 -7.07
C LEU A 157 -8.16 13.74 -7.09
N LYS A 158 -7.53 14.27 -8.13
CA LYS A 158 -7.30 15.72 -8.27
C LYS A 158 -8.60 16.52 -8.36
N HIS A 159 -9.65 15.93 -8.97
CA HIS A 159 -10.97 16.57 -9.05
C HIS A 159 -11.71 16.54 -7.71
N ASN A 160 -11.76 15.39 -7.06
CA ASN A 160 -12.55 15.20 -5.83
C ASN A 160 -11.81 15.61 -4.56
N TYR A 161 -10.47 15.63 -4.57
CA TYR A 161 -9.62 15.91 -3.40
C TYR A 161 -8.56 16.98 -3.71
N PRO A 162 -8.95 18.17 -4.25
CA PRO A 162 -8.02 19.16 -4.77
C PRO A 162 -7.09 19.76 -3.69
N THR A 163 -7.50 19.69 -2.42
CA THR A 163 -6.77 20.25 -1.27
C THR A 163 -6.20 19.17 -0.34
N LYS A 164 -6.26 17.91 -0.75
CA LYS A 164 -5.78 16.79 0.09
C LYS A 164 -4.43 16.31 -0.38
N GLN A 165 -3.63 15.83 0.57
CA GLN A 165 -2.35 15.21 0.26
C GLN A 165 -2.57 13.84 -0.40
N VAL A 166 -2.10 13.67 -1.63
CA VAL A 166 -2.07 12.38 -2.33
C VAL A 166 -0.62 11.97 -2.50
N ILE A 167 -0.25 10.78 -2.05
CA ILE A 167 1.11 10.23 -2.10
C ILE A 167 1.06 8.84 -2.71
N LEU A 168 1.88 8.57 -3.73
CA LEU A 168 2.07 7.22 -4.24
C LEU A 168 3.26 6.56 -3.57
N LEU A 169 3.16 5.26 -3.38
CA LEU A 169 4.23 4.41 -2.86
C LEU A 169 4.64 3.43 -3.95
N THR A 170 5.94 3.28 -4.19
CA THR A 170 6.41 2.26 -5.14
C THR A 170 6.20 0.85 -4.57
N PRO A 171 6.00 -0.18 -5.42
CA PRO A 171 6.18 -1.56 -5.01
C PRO A 171 7.50 -1.76 -4.28
N ILE A 172 7.55 -2.70 -3.35
CA ILE A 172 8.80 -3.16 -2.73
C ILE A 172 9.45 -4.25 -3.58
N HIS A 173 10.72 -4.53 -3.33
CA HIS A 173 11.38 -5.70 -3.89
C HIS A 173 10.72 -6.99 -3.46
N ARG A 174 10.70 -7.96 -4.35
CA ARG A 174 10.07 -9.26 -4.15
C ARG A 174 10.93 -10.39 -4.70
N ALA A 175 10.79 -11.55 -4.12
CA ALA A 175 11.32 -12.77 -4.69
C ALA A 175 10.18 -13.73 -5.04
N TYR A 176 10.45 -15.01 -5.03
CA TYR A 176 9.51 -16.03 -5.40
C TYR A 176 8.26 -16.06 -4.50
N PHE A 177 7.10 -16.20 -5.13
CA PHE A 177 5.82 -16.30 -4.45
C PHE A 177 5.08 -17.55 -4.93
N ASN A 178 4.52 -18.27 -3.96
CA ASN A 178 3.81 -19.50 -4.18
C ASN A 178 2.67 -19.62 -3.18
N CYS A 179 1.44 -19.29 -3.57
CA CYS A 179 0.28 -19.35 -2.68
C CYS A 179 -0.74 -20.43 -3.07
N ALA A 180 -0.69 -20.92 -4.32
CA ALA A 180 -1.57 -21.96 -4.85
C ALA A 180 -0.92 -22.57 -6.10
N SER A 181 -1.33 -23.76 -6.50
CA SER A 181 -0.80 -24.43 -7.70
C SER A 181 -0.97 -23.61 -8.99
N ASP A 182 -1.94 -22.71 -9.02
CA ASP A 182 -2.25 -21.81 -10.13
C ASP A 182 -1.78 -20.36 -9.91
N ASN A 183 -1.13 -20.06 -8.77
CA ASN A 183 -0.61 -18.73 -8.46
C ASN A 183 0.83 -18.81 -7.94
N ILE A 184 1.72 -19.14 -8.86
CA ILE A 184 3.17 -19.18 -8.67
C ILE A 184 3.76 -17.99 -9.45
N GLN A 185 4.48 -17.13 -8.76
CA GLN A 185 5.12 -15.97 -9.35
C GLN A 185 6.64 -16.06 -9.19
N PRO A 186 7.40 -15.99 -10.29
CA PRO A 186 8.86 -15.99 -10.23
C PRO A 186 9.39 -14.76 -9.50
N ASP A 187 10.69 -14.79 -9.19
CA ASP A 187 11.37 -13.63 -8.62
C ASP A 187 11.47 -12.46 -9.63
N GLU A 188 11.80 -11.29 -9.12
CA GLU A 188 11.82 -10.05 -9.89
C GLU A 188 12.96 -9.93 -10.92
N ASN A 189 13.96 -10.83 -10.91
CA ASN A 189 15.00 -10.89 -11.92
C ASN A 189 14.51 -11.55 -13.21
N LEU A 190 13.33 -12.15 -13.19
CA LEU A 190 12.69 -12.71 -14.36
C LEU A 190 11.67 -11.72 -14.92
N ALA A 191 11.73 -11.49 -16.22
CA ALA A 191 10.77 -10.66 -16.92
C ALA A 191 9.40 -11.34 -16.97
N ASN A 192 8.34 -10.56 -16.96
CA ASN A 192 6.98 -11.04 -17.19
C ASN A 192 6.77 -11.41 -18.69
N PRO A 193 5.60 -11.96 -19.08
CA PRO A 193 5.32 -12.34 -20.47
C PRO A 193 5.47 -11.22 -21.51
N LEU A 194 5.48 -9.96 -21.12
CA LEU A 194 5.75 -8.82 -22.00
C LEU A 194 7.24 -8.45 -22.08
N GLY A 195 8.12 -9.18 -21.41
CA GLY A 195 9.54 -8.87 -21.32
C GLY A 195 9.87 -7.69 -20.38
N LEU A 196 8.94 -7.30 -19.52
CA LEU A 196 9.08 -6.22 -18.55
C LEU A 196 9.48 -6.75 -17.18
N PHE A 197 10.30 -5.97 -16.46
CA PHE A 197 10.69 -6.25 -15.07
C PHE A 197 9.88 -5.41 -14.09
N ILE A 198 9.85 -5.79 -12.83
CA ILE A 198 9.14 -5.00 -11.80
C ILE A 198 9.67 -3.55 -11.74
N ASN A 199 10.95 -3.35 -12.03
CA ASN A 199 11.57 -2.03 -12.08
C ASN A 199 10.94 -1.10 -13.13
N ASP A 200 10.36 -1.63 -14.21
CA ASP A 200 9.64 -0.84 -15.21
C ASP A 200 8.34 -0.29 -14.62
N TYR A 201 7.63 -1.07 -13.80
CA TYR A 201 6.43 -0.62 -13.08
C TYR A 201 6.77 0.35 -11.95
N ILE A 202 7.84 0.09 -11.18
CA ILE A 202 8.36 1.04 -10.18
C ILE A 202 8.67 2.39 -10.84
N LYS A 203 9.29 2.38 -12.02
CA LYS A 203 9.58 3.59 -12.78
C LYS A 203 8.31 4.34 -13.19
N VAL A 204 7.28 3.63 -13.66
CA VAL A 204 5.99 4.26 -14.00
C VAL A 204 5.35 4.92 -12.78
N ILE A 205 5.36 4.27 -11.61
CA ILE A 205 4.87 4.91 -10.37
C ILE A 205 5.68 6.17 -10.05
N LYS A 206 6.99 6.16 -10.19
CA LYS A 206 7.86 7.33 -9.95
C LYS A 206 7.58 8.48 -10.93
N GLU A 207 7.34 8.17 -12.20
CA GLU A 207 6.98 9.15 -13.23
C GLU A 207 5.68 9.91 -12.91
N THR A 208 4.79 9.33 -12.08
CA THR A 208 3.54 9.99 -11.67
C THR A 208 3.79 11.31 -10.95
N ALA A 209 4.94 11.45 -10.24
CA ALA A 209 5.34 12.69 -9.59
C ALA A 209 5.38 13.86 -10.58
N ASP A 210 6.05 13.67 -11.72
CA ASP A 210 6.22 14.70 -12.74
C ASP A 210 4.93 14.97 -13.51
N VAL A 211 4.14 13.91 -13.76
CA VAL A 211 2.92 14.01 -14.57
C VAL A 211 1.79 14.68 -13.80
N TRP A 212 1.62 14.34 -12.52
CA TRP A 212 0.45 14.74 -11.72
C TRP A 212 0.77 15.68 -10.55
N ALA A 213 2.04 16.09 -10.40
CA ALA A 213 2.50 16.95 -9.31
C ALA A 213 2.06 16.38 -7.94
N VAL A 214 2.47 15.16 -7.64
CA VAL A 214 2.22 14.47 -6.37
C VAL A 214 3.53 13.87 -5.84
N PRO A 215 3.73 13.83 -4.52
CA PRO A 215 4.86 13.09 -3.95
C PRO A 215 4.79 11.60 -4.30
N VAL A 216 5.95 11.02 -4.55
CA VAL A 216 6.14 9.57 -4.63
C VAL A 216 7.21 9.16 -3.63
N ILE A 217 6.88 8.22 -2.75
CA ILE A 217 7.82 7.63 -1.81
C ILE A 217 8.32 6.30 -2.38
N ASP A 218 9.61 6.23 -2.63
CA ASP A 218 10.26 5.05 -3.24
C ASP A 218 10.57 3.98 -2.19
N LEU A 219 9.55 3.21 -1.78
CA LEU A 219 9.72 2.13 -0.80
C LEU A 219 10.69 1.05 -1.27
N ALA A 220 10.79 0.79 -2.57
CA ALA A 220 11.77 -0.16 -3.10
C ALA A 220 13.19 0.20 -2.65
N SER A 221 13.53 1.49 -2.69
CA SER A 221 14.88 1.95 -2.34
C SER A 221 15.12 2.11 -0.85
N ILE A 222 14.08 2.46 -0.05
CA ILE A 222 14.31 2.95 1.32
C ILE A 222 13.92 1.97 2.43
N CYS A 223 13.05 0.99 2.18
CA CYS A 223 12.63 0.08 3.24
C CYS A 223 13.67 -1.00 3.59
N GLY A 224 14.70 -1.17 2.75
CA GLY A 224 15.78 -2.13 2.96
C GLY A 224 15.31 -3.58 2.94
N LEU A 225 14.25 -3.89 2.19
CA LEU A 225 13.75 -5.23 1.95
C LEU A 225 14.27 -5.71 0.58
N TYR A 226 15.07 -6.78 0.59
CA TYR A 226 15.62 -7.37 -0.63
C TYR A 226 15.60 -8.90 -0.53
N PRO A 227 14.44 -9.54 -0.73
CA PRO A 227 14.23 -10.96 -0.41
C PRO A 227 14.99 -11.93 -1.32
N LEU A 228 15.67 -11.46 -2.36
CA LEU A 228 16.61 -12.25 -3.14
C LEU A 228 17.86 -12.64 -2.34
N GLU A 229 18.18 -11.93 -1.27
CA GLU A 229 19.20 -12.30 -0.30
C GLU A 229 18.56 -13.14 0.82
N PRO A 230 19.06 -14.36 1.10
CA PRO A 230 18.46 -15.29 2.06
C PRO A 230 18.24 -14.68 3.46
N GLU A 231 19.15 -13.83 3.93
CA GLU A 231 19.04 -13.15 5.22
C GLU A 231 17.85 -12.20 5.30
N HIS A 232 17.36 -11.69 4.18
CA HIS A 232 16.21 -10.82 4.10
C HIS A 232 14.88 -11.58 4.01
N ALA A 233 14.90 -12.88 3.71
CA ALA A 233 13.70 -13.73 3.68
C ALA A 233 12.95 -13.71 5.02
N ARG A 234 13.64 -13.55 6.15
CA ARG A 234 13.06 -13.43 7.49
C ARG A 234 12.08 -12.26 7.68
N TYR A 235 12.02 -11.31 6.75
CA TYR A 235 11.08 -10.19 6.76
C TYR A 235 9.82 -10.47 5.93
N PHE A 236 9.73 -11.65 5.35
CA PHE A 236 8.62 -12.11 4.52
C PHE A 236 7.91 -13.29 5.18
N ARG A 237 6.79 -13.71 4.63
CA ARG A 237 6.01 -14.81 5.17
C ARG A 237 6.73 -16.13 4.92
N GLU A 238 6.78 -16.99 5.93
CA GLU A 238 7.40 -18.31 5.81
C GLU A 238 6.51 -19.30 5.08
N ASP A 239 5.18 -19.15 5.21
CA ASP A 239 4.19 -20.03 4.62
C ASP A 239 3.27 -19.23 3.66
N GLY A 240 3.40 -19.48 2.39
CA GLY A 240 2.42 -19.01 1.41
C GLY A 240 1.05 -19.59 1.74
N MET A 241 0.26 -18.91 2.54
CA MET A 241 -1.14 -19.19 2.86
C MET A 241 -1.51 -20.67 3.11
N ASN A 242 -0.62 -21.50 3.68
CA ASN A 242 -0.84 -22.92 4.00
C ASN A 242 -1.19 -23.84 2.80
N VAL A 243 -0.78 -23.50 1.61
CA VAL A 243 -1.00 -24.37 0.46
C VAL A 243 0.01 -25.51 0.48
N LYS A 244 -0.48 -26.70 0.76
CA LYS A 244 0.29 -27.94 0.62
C LYS A 244 0.11 -28.44 -0.81
N TYR A 245 1.18 -28.46 -1.58
CA TYR A 245 1.17 -29.14 -2.88
C TYR A 245 1.10 -30.65 -2.71
N THR A 246 0.41 -31.29 -3.64
CA THR A 246 0.60 -32.73 -3.85
C THR A 246 2.01 -32.99 -4.36
N PRO A 247 2.56 -34.22 -4.19
CA PRO A 247 3.86 -34.57 -4.75
C PRO A 247 3.98 -34.32 -6.26
N GLU A 248 2.89 -34.47 -7.00
CA GLU A 248 2.81 -34.25 -8.44
C GLU A 248 2.89 -32.76 -8.78
N GLU A 249 2.18 -31.91 -8.03
CA GLU A 249 2.22 -30.44 -8.17
C GLU A 249 3.60 -29.89 -7.81
N ALA A 250 4.21 -30.39 -6.75
CA ALA A 250 5.57 -30.06 -6.35
C ALA A 250 6.58 -30.46 -7.43
N ALA A 251 6.43 -31.64 -8.06
CA ALA A 251 7.29 -32.09 -9.15
C ALA A 251 7.13 -31.25 -10.41
N ALA A 252 5.91 -30.85 -10.75
CA ALA A 252 5.63 -29.97 -11.90
C ALA A 252 6.20 -28.56 -11.67
N ALA A 253 6.05 -28.02 -10.49
CA ALA A 253 6.62 -26.74 -10.09
C ALA A 253 8.15 -26.76 -10.13
N LYS A 254 8.78 -27.85 -9.67
CA LYS A 254 10.24 -28.07 -9.69
C LYS A 254 10.82 -28.13 -11.10
N ALA A 255 10.06 -28.64 -12.06
CA ALA A 255 10.50 -28.71 -13.45
C ALA A 255 10.66 -27.30 -14.10
N GLY A 256 10.05 -26.27 -13.50
CA GLY A 256 10.11 -24.89 -13.97
C GLY A 256 11.12 -23.99 -13.26
N THR A 257 11.40 -24.24 -11.97
CA THR A 257 12.36 -23.43 -11.18
C THR A 257 12.96 -24.25 -10.04
N GLU A 258 14.25 -24.08 -9.75
CA GLU A 258 14.91 -24.71 -8.58
C GLU A 258 14.29 -24.28 -7.24
N GLN A 259 13.63 -23.12 -7.20
CA GLN A 259 13.01 -22.51 -6.01
C GLN A 259 11.59 -23.01 -5.73
N ALA A 260 10.99 -23.75 -6.65
CA ALA A 260 9.57 -24.16 -6.60
C ALA A 260 9.21 -25.14 -5.46
N LEU A 261 10.17 -25.62 -4.68
CA LEU A 261 9.96 -26.61 -3.62
C LEU A 261 9.82 -26.03 -2.23
N GLU A 262 10.14 -24.79 -2.04
CA GLU A 262 10.04 -24.15 -0.74
C GLU A 262 8.81 -23.25 -0.73
N HIS A 263 7.89 -23.54 0.19
CA HIS A 263 6.67 -22.77 0.40
C HIS A 263 7.00 -21.42 1.02
N HIS A 264 7.59 -20.51 0.25
CA HIS A 264 7.91 -19.18 0.72
C HIS A 264 7.07 -18.15 0.00
N ASP A 265 6.42 -17.31 0.79
CA ASP A 265 5.81 -16.09 0.31
C ASP A 265 6.83 -14.95 0.47
N LEU A 266 7.74 -14.80 -0.50
CA LEU A 266 8.72 -13.72 -0.53
C LEU A 266 8.20 -12.47 -1.27
N LEU A 267 6.88 -12.36 -1.41
CA LEU A 267 6.19 -11.18 -1.94
C LEU A 267 5.55 -10.37 -0.80
N HIS A 268 4.93 -11.05 0.16
CA HIS A 268 4.22 -10.37 1.24
C HIS A 268 5.12 -10.26 2.48
N PRO A 269 5.40 -9.06 2.97
CA PRO A 269 6.12 -8.88 4.22
C PRO A 269 5.38 -9.53 5.39
N ASN A 270 6.11 -10.06 6.36
CA ASN A 270 5.59 -10.40 7.67
C ASN A 270 5.53 -9.16 8.58
N THR A 271 5.11 -9.31 9.84
CA THR A 271 5.04 -8.18 10.79
C THR A 271 6.35 -7.40 10.91
N ALA A 272 7.51 -8.06 10.88
CA ALA A 272 8.81 -7.39 10.95
C ALA A 272 9.13 -6.62 9.65
N GLY A 273 8.78 -7.18 8.49
CA GLY A 273 8.91 -6.49 7.21
C GLY A 273 7.98 -5.28 7.11
N HIS A 274 6.74 -5.43 7.53
CA HIS A 274 5.79 -4.31 7.60
C HIS A 274 6.25 -3.20 8.55
N LEU A 275 6.89 -3.55 9.67
CA LEU A 275 7.45 -2.57 10.60
C LEU A 275 8.60 -1.77 9.96
N ARG A 276 9.47 -2.42 9.17
CA ARG A 276 10.51 -1.72 8.40
C ARG A 276 9.90 -0.74 7.39
N MET A 277 8.89 -1.18 6.64
CA MET A 277 8.15 -0.30 5.72
C MET A 277 7.53 0.88 6.46
N ALA A 278 6.90 0.64 7.61
CA ALA A 278 6.25 1.68 8.40
C ALA A 278 7.22 2.74 8.90
N TYR A 279 8.39 2.35 9.41
CA TYR A 279 9.42 3.33 9.83
C TYR A 279 9.98 4.09 8.63
N ALA A 280 10.32 3.42 7.53
CA ALA A 280 10.78 4.09 6.32
C ALA A 280 9.76 5.12 5.84
N LEU A 281 8.48 4.73 5.78
CA LEU A 281 7.39 5.60 5.38
C LEU A 281 7.17 6.74 6.38
N ALA A 282 7.19 6.47 7.70
CA ALA A 282 7.01 7.48 8.73
C ALA A 282 8.04 8.61 8.60
N TYR A 283 9.31 8.28 8.44
CA TYR A 283 10.36 9.29 8.28
C TYR A 283 10.20 10.12 7.00
N GLN A 284 9.72 9.53 5.91
CA GLN A 284 9.41 10.31 4.69
C GLN A 284 8.19 11.22 4.90
N LEU A 285 7.15 10.72 5.57
CA LEU A 285 5.93 11.49 5.84
C LEU A 285 6.19 12.73 6.71
N LEU A 286 7.21 12.72 7.57
CA LEU A 286 7.59 13.91 8.34
C LEU A 286 7.99 15.11 7.45
N GLY A 287 8.44 14.86 6.22
CA GLY A 287 8.77 15.88 5.23
C GLY A 287 7.57 16.44 4.46
N TYR A 288 6.38 15.87 4.64
CA TYR A 288 5.16 16.29 3.93
C TYR A 288 4.10 16.80 4.91
N PRO A 289 3.30 17.83 4.55
CA PRO A 289 2.15 18.21 5.35
C PRO A 289 1.11 17.07 5.34
N ALA A 290 0.45 16.84 6.48
CA ALA A 290 -0.65 15.88 6.56
C ALA A 290 -1.91 16.42 5.85
N HIS A 291 -2.05 17.75 5.82
CA HIS A 291 -3.16 18.49 5.18
C HIS A 291 -2.67 19.86 4.73
N PHE A 292 -3.37 20.45 3.80
CA PHE A 292 -3.11 21.81 3.30
C PHE A 292 -4.13 22.81 3.86
#